data_d0790dca8337628ac3bb9e13edb498c0
#
_entry.id   d0790dca8337628ac3bb9e13edb498c0
#
_cell.length_a   1.000
_cell.length_b   1.000
_cell.length_c   1.000
_cell.angle_alpha   90.00
_cell.angle_beta   90.00
_cell.angle_gamma   90.00
#
_symmetry.space_group_name_H-M   'P 1'
#
loop_
_entity.id
_entity.type
_entity.pdbx_description
1 polymer ?
#
loop_
_entity_poly.entity_id
_entity_poly.type
_entity_poly.pdbx_seq_one_letter_code
_entity_poly.pdbx_strand_id
1 'polypeptide(L)'
;DEFSYYLLLLLTLLFFILSINFNLKNFISSVKKIFNYLFNKKSKSYTNKDELINEFIPQDEIKDIIQENLPFIKAENNRSTKTKFSLPSIDLLKTPTKKERESLNKNENNNPEFLEKILLDFGVNGKIKKVSHGPVVTLNEFEPAAGIKVSKIINLSDDIARNTSSESARIATIPGSNTIGIELPNLNRENVYLSEILNNSNFKKKEIKLPIALGKNISGTPIIGDLSAMPHLLIAGTTGSGKSVCINTIILSLLYKHTPERCKFILIDPKMLELSTYEGIPHLLCPVITEAKKAASVLGWVVKEMESRYRLMTKEGVRNIDSYNSKHKLPMPYIVVVVDEMSDLMLVAGKEIENYIQKLSQMARAAGIHIIMATQR
;
A
#
# COMPACT_ATOMS: atom_id res chain seq x y z
N ASP A 1 -45.81 -32.58 51.45
CA ASP A 1 -46.57 -32.77 50.22
C ASP A 1 -46.07 -31.87 49.12
N GLU A 2 -45.35 -32.44 48.17
CA GLU A 2 -44.73 -31.69 47.08
C GLU A 2 -45.74 -30.89 46.25
N PHE A 3 -46.97 -31.42 46.10
CA PHE A 3 -48.03 -30.75 45.39
C PHE A 3 -48.44 -29.42 46.03
N SER A 4 -48.52 -29.36 47.36
CA SER A 4 -48.80 -28.12 48.09
C SER A 4 -47.73 -27.06 47.92
N TYR A 5 -46.50 -27.46 47.79
CA TYR A 5 -45.38 -26.58 47.56
C TYR A 5 -45.46 -25.93 46.16
N TYR A 6 -45.72 -26.71 45.12
CA TYR A 6 -45.88 -26.20 43.76
C TYR A 6 -47.13 -25.31 43.60
N LEU A 7 -48.24 -25.65 44.30
CA LEU A 7 -49.39 -24.82 44.31
C LEU A 7 -49.15 -23.46 44.97
N LEU A 8 -48.40 -23.43 46.08
CA LEU A 8 -48.03 -22.20 46.78
C LEU A 8 -47.11 -21.34 45.95
N LEU A 9 -46.17 -21.94 45.25
CA LEU A 9 -45.25 -21.28 44.35
C LEU A 9 -45.97 -20.66 43.13
N LEU A 10 -46.96 -21.35 42.60
CA LEU A 10 -47.79 -20.87 41.51
C LEU A 10 -48.69 -19.71 41.96
N LEU A 11 -49.29 -19.77 43.16
CA LEU A 11 -50.05 -18.70 43.76
C LEU A 11 -49.20 -17.44 44.04
N THR A 12 -48.01 -17.60 44.58
CA THR A 12 -47.09 -16.45 44.81
C THR A 12 -46.67 -15.80 43.52
N LEU A 13 -46.38 -16.57 42.46
CA LEU A 13 -46.08 -16.06 41.14
C LEU A 13 -47.26 -15.28 40.53
N LEU A 14 -48.47 -15.80 40.69
CA LEU A 14 -49.70 -15.16 40.22
C LEU A 14 -49.96 -13.83 40.95
N PHE A 15 -49.80 -13.77 42.29
CA PHE A 15 -49.89 -12.54 43.07
C PHE A 15 -48.83 -11.53 42.71
N PHE A 16 -47.58 -11.97 42.41
CA PHE A 16 -46.49 -11.13 41.97
C PHE A 16 -46.79 -10.48 40.61
N ILE A 17 -47.32 -11.25 39.65
CA ILE A 17 -47.75 -10.75 38.34
C ILE A 17 -48.92 -9.74 38.46
N LEU A 18 -49.86 -9.97 39.34
CA LEU A 18 -50.97 -9.04 39.60
C LEU A 18 -50.54 -7.76 40.31
N SER A 19 -49.55 -7.84 41.20
CA SER A 19 -48.98 -6.69 41.94
C SER A 19 -48.21 -5.68 41.07
N ILE A 20 -47.61 -6.12 39.96
CA ILE A 20 -46.80 -5.27 39.07
C ILE A 20 -47.63 -4.57 37.97
N ASN A 21 -48.97 -4.69 38.01
CA ASN A 21 -49.82 -4.10 36.96
C ASN A 21 -49.43 -4.53 35.54
N PHE A 22 -49.10 -5.81 35.41
CA PHE A 22 -48.48 -6.39 34.22
C PHE A 22 -49.46 -6.47 33.06
N ASN A 23 -49.26 -5.67 32.02
CA ASN A 23 -50.13 -5.66 30.86
C ASN A 23 -49.83 -6.85 29.93
N LEU A 24 -50.60 -7.96 30.14
CA LEU A 24 -50.43 -9.22 29.42
C LEU A 24 -50.48 -9.05 27.89
N LYS A 25 -51.29 -8.10 27.38
CA LYS A 25 -51.37 -7.81 25.95
C LYS A 25 -50.05 -7.30 25.38
N ASN A 26 -49.36 -6.41 26.09
CA ASN A 26 -48.10 -5.87 25.68
C ASN A 26 -46.95 -6.91 25.73
N PHE A 27 -46.98 -7.79 26.73
CA PHE A 27 -46.04 -8.90 26.83
C PHE A 27 -46.21 -9.91 25.70
N ILE A 28 -47.42 -10.36 25.42
CA ILE A 28 -47.72 -11.29 24.33
C ILE A 28 -47.32 -10.66 22.97
N SER A 29 -47.58 -9.36 22.78
CA SER A 29 -47.18 -8.68 21.56
C SER A 29 -45.65 -8.61 21.39
N SER A 30 -44.90 -8.38 22.48
CA SER A 30 -43.46 -8.38 22.51
C SER A 30 -42.83 -9.74 22.25
N VAL A 31 -43.37 -10.78 22.88
CA VAL A 31 -42.98 -12.18 22.63
C VAL A 31 -43.26 -12.56 21.18
N LYS A 32 -44.43 -12.17 20.64
CA LYS A 32 -44.77 -12.42 19.23
C LYS A 32 -43.86 -11.67 18.25
N LYS A 33 -43.41 -10.46 18.60
CA LYS A 33 -42.40 -9.72 17.85
C LYS A 33 -41.02 -10.43 17.87
N ILE A 34 -40.60 -10.90 19.04
CA ILE A 34 -39.32 -11.64 19.20
C ILE A 34 -39.39 -12.98 18.45
N PHE A 35 -40.53 -13.70 18.54
CA PHE A 35 -40.74 -14.97 17.84
C PHE A 35 -40.74 -14.75 16.32
N ASN A 36 -41.43 -13.72 15.82
CA ASN A 36 -41.39 -13.35 14.39
C ASN A 36 -40.02 -12.91 13.96
N TYR A 37 -39.24 -12.24 14.81
CA TYR A 37 -37.84 -11.87 14.52
C TYR A 37 -36.91 -13.09 14.43
N LEU A 38 -37.11 -14.08 15.31
CA LEU A 38 -36.27 -15.29 15.34
C LEU A 38 -36.64 -16.30 14.24
N PHE A 39 -37.90 -16.42 13.90
CA PHE A 39 -38.38 -17.45 12.96
C PHE A 39 -38.68 -16.94 11.54
N ASN A 40 -38.88 -15.63 11.33
CA ASN A 40 -39.08 -15.04 10.02
C ASN A 40 -37.80 -14.41 9.46
N LYS A 41 -36.65 -14.98 9.73
CA LYS A 41 -35.44 -14.70 8.94
C LYS A 41 -35.60 -15.34 7.55
N LYS A 42 -36.52 -14.81 6.72
CA LYS A 42 -36.49 -15.04 5.29
C LYS A 42 -35.11 -14.54 4.81
N SER A 43 -34.27 -15.45 4.36
CA SER A 43 -33.11 -15.08 3.62
C SER A 43 -33.57 -14.27 2.41
N LYS A 44 -33.36 -12.96 2.41
CA LYS A 44 -33.57 -12.15 1.22
C LYS A 44 -32.62 -12.69 0.15
N SER A 45 -33.16 -13.34 -0.85
CA SER A 45 -32.45 -13.72 -2.04
C SER A 45 -32.28 -12.44 -2.87
N TYR A 46 -31.10 -11.85 -2.82
CA TYR A 46 -30.77 -10.69 -3.63
C TYR A 46 -30.49 -11.17 -5.05
N THR A 47 -31.35 -10.79 -5.99
CA THR A 47 -31.22 -11.13 -7.40
C THR A 47 -30.40 -10.10 -8.19
N ASN A 48 -30.17 -8.90 -7.65
CA ASN A 48 -29.44 -7.81 -8.29
C ASN A 48 -28.33 -7.24 -7.41
N LYS A 49 -27.21 -6.93 -8.07
CA LYS A 49 -26.01 -6.31 -7.45
C LYS A 49 -26.30 -4.90 -6.89
N ASP A 50 -27.26 -4.20 -7.52
CA ASP A 50 -27.65 -2.83 -7.16
C ASP A 50 -28.42 -2.75 -5.84
N GLU A 51 -29.21 -3.79 -5.50
CA GLU A 51 -29.89 -3.88 -4.21
C GLU A 51 -28.92 -4.07 -3.04
N LEU A 52 -27.83 -4.82 -3.25
CA LEU A 52 -26.78 -5.02 -2.24
C LEU A 52 -26.00 -3.73 -1.97
N ILE A 53 -25.71 -2.96 -3.00
CA ILE A 53 -24.96 -1.69 -2.90
C ILE A 53 -25.80 -0.66 -2.14
N ASN A 54 -27.08 -0.54 -2.44
CA ASN A 54 -27.98 0.43 -1.81
C ASN A 54 -28.30 0.14 -0.32
N GLU A 55 -28.24 -1.12 0.11
CA GLU A 55 -28.51 -1.50 1.51
C GLU A 55 -27.29 -1.28 2.43
N PHE A 56 -26.08 -1.19 1.88
CA PHE A 56 -24.82 -1.12 2.64
C PHE A 56 -24.10 0.23 2.60
N ILE A 57 -24.52 1.14 1.75
CA ILE A 57 -23.97 2.49 1.69
C ILE A 57 -24.95 3.43 2.40
N PRO A 58 -24.57 4.06 3.53
CA PRO A 58 -25.36 5.14 4.10
C PRO A 58 -25.34 6.30 3.10
N GLN A 59 -26.42 6.43 2.32
CA GLN A 59 -26.49 7.43 1.24
C GLN A 59 -26.40 8.86 1.75
N ASP A 60 -26.72 9.09 3.02
CA ASP A 60 -26.86 10.44 3.56
C ASP A 60 -25.54 11.07 4.04
N GLU A 61 -24.56 10.25 4.46
CA GLU A 61 -23.24 10.77 4.91
C GLU A 61 -22.20 10.90 3.79
N ILE A 62 -22.42 10.26 2.65
CA ILE A 62 -21.43 10.18 1.56
C ILE A 62 -21.88 11.02 0.34
N LYS A 63 -23.15 11.43 0.26
CA LYS A 63 -23.69 12.21 -0.86
C LYS A 63 -22.90 13.49 -1.15
N ASP A 64 -22.36 14.14 -0.11
CA ASP A 64 -21.58 15.38 -0.27
C ASP A 64 -20.10 15.14 -0.65
N ILE A 65 -19.62 13.90 -0.52
CA ILE A 65 -18.21 13.54 -0.72
C ILE A 65 -17.99 12.82 -2.05
N ILE A 66 -18.97 12.03 -2.46
CA ILE A 66 -18.90 11.23 -3.67
C ILE A 66 -19.83 11.89 -4.68
N GLN A 67 -19.29 12.44 -5.75
CA GLN A 67 -20.11 12.93 -6.85
C GLN A 67 -21.09 11.84 -7.31
N GLU A 68 -22.32 12.23 -7.71
CA GLU A 68 -23.38 11.33 -8.21
C GLU A 68 -22.93 10.38 -9.35
N ASN A 69 -21.72 10.52 -9.82
CA ASN A 69 -21.09 9.79 -10.92
C ASN A 69 -20.01 8.80 -10.47
N LEU A 70 -20.21 8.05 -9.38
CA LEU A 70 -19.38 6.87 -9.16
C LEU A 70 -19.50 5.92 -10.39
N PRO A 71 -18.36 5.56 -11.01
CA PRO A 71 -18.38 4.75 -12.25
C PRO A 71 -19.09 3.40 -12.11
N PHE A 72 -19.42 3.00 -10.87
CA PHE A 72 -20.15 1.76 -10.55
C PHE A 72 -21.67 1.92 -10.56
N ILE A 73 -22.21 3.15 -10.47
CA ILE A 73 -23.65 3.40 -10.29
C ILE A 73 -24.34 3.87 -11.60
N LYS A 74 -23.59 4.50 -12.53
CA LYS A 74 -24.17 5.02 -13.77
C LYS A 74 -23.78 4.25 -15.04
N ALA A 75 -23.67 2.94 -15.00
CA ALA A 75 -23.42 2.16 -16.23
C ALA A 75 -24.64 2.04 -17.17
N GLU A 76 -25.83 2.59 -16.81
CA GLU A 76 -27.04 2.30 -17.59
C GLU A 76 -27.56 3.40 -18.52
N ASN A 77 -27.13 4.66 -18.44
CA ASN A 77 -27.83 5.70 -19.21
C ASN A 77 -27.00 6.64 -20.11
N ASN A 78 -25.71 6.38 -20.33
CA ASN A 78 -25.00 7.08 -21.39
C ASN A 78 -24.46 6.08 -22.43
N ARG A 79 -25.12 5.96 -23.56
CA ARG A 79 -24.52 5.47 -24.82
C ARG A 79 -23.39 6.43 -25.25
N SER A 80 -22.40 6.63 -24.41
CA SER A 80 -21.11 7.15 -24.81
C SER A 80 -20.35 6.00 -25.47
N THR A 81 -19.95 6.18 -26.71
CA THR A 81 -18.99 5.36 -27.41
C THR A 81 -17.96 4.82 -26.41
N LYS A 82 -17.90 3.49 -26.23
CA LYS A 82 -16.91 2.79 -25.42
C LYS A 82 -15.53 3.10 -25.99
N THR A 83 -14.97 4.24 -25.69
CA THR A 83 -13.56 4.50 -25.92
C THR A 83 -12.80 3.56 -25.02
N LYS A 84 -12.22 2.52 -25.60
CA LYS A 84 -11.41 1.54 -24.90
C LYS A 84 -10.25 2.28 -24.24
N PHE A 85 -10.19 2.28 -22.90
CA PHE A 85 -9.10 2.91 -22.18
C PHE A 85 -7.78 2.28 -22.62
N SER A 86 -6.81 3.08 -23.04
CA SER A 86 -5.46 2.65 -23.38
C SER A 86 -4.49 3.09 -22.27
N LEU A 87 -3.59 2.19 -21.86
CA LEU A 87 -2.55 2.54 -20.92
C LEU A 87 -1.61 3.61 -21.50
N PRO A 88 -1.05 4.49 -20.66
CA PRO A 88 -0.09 5.49 -21.10
C PRO A 88 1.12 4.86 -21.80
N SER A 89 1.64 5.48 -22.86
CA SER A 89 2.90 5.03 -23.48
C SER A 89 4.09 5.43 -22.62
N ILE A 90 5.10 4.54 -22.55
CA ILE A 90 6.36 4.80 -21.84
C ILE A 90 7.12 5.98 -22.49
N ASP A 91 6.88 6.27 -23.75
CA ASP A 91 7.50 7.38 -24.48
C ASP A 91 7.14 8.77 -23.91
N LEU A 92 6.09 8.87 -23.09
CA LEU A 92 5.76 10.08 -22.35
C LEU A 92 6.75 10.40 -21.23
N LEU A 93 7.53 9.41 -20.80
CA LEU A 93 8.52 9.56 -19.74
C LEU A 93 9.90 9.94 -20.31
N LYS A 94 10.63 10.75 -19.54
CA LYS A 94 12.02 11.05 -19.88
C LYS A 94 12.86 9.77 -19.89
N THR A 95 13.74 9.68 -20.88
CA THR A 95 14.74 8.60 -20.99
C THR A 95 16.14 9.21 -20.89
N PRO A 96 17.14 8.47 -20.34
CA PRO A 96 18.50 8.96 -20.26
C PRO A 96 19.07 9.22 -21.66
N THR A 97 19.75 10.33 -21.82
CA THR A 97 20.43 10.69 -23.07
C THR A 97 21.75 9.89 -23.24
N LYS A 98 22.22 9.74 -24.48
CA LYS A 98 23.51 9.05 -24.73
C LYS A 98 24.65 9.69 -23.98
N LYS A 99 24.70 11.04 -23.90
CA LYS A 99 25.73 11.79 -23.16
C LYS A 99 25.73 11.48 -21.67
N GLU A 100 24.55 11.34 -21.04
CA GLU A 100 24.45 10.97 -19.62
C GLU A 100 24.99 9.56 -19.38
N ARG A 101 24.74 8.61 -20.28
CA ARG A 101 25.28 7.24 -20.18
C ARG A 101 26.82 7.19 -20.40
N GLU A 102 27.36 8.00 -21.28
CA GLU A 102 28.80 8.04 -21.57
C GLU A 102 29.61 8.74 -20.46
N SER A 103 29.03 9.71 -19.76
CA SER A 103 29.70 10.39 -18.64
C SER A 103 29.92 9.49 -17.41
N LEU A 104 29.17 8.40 -17.30
CA LEU A 104 29.27 7.43 -16.21
C LEU A 104 30.50 6.52 -16.30
N ASN A 105 31.04 6.31 -17.51
CA ASN A 105 32.21 5.44 -17.74
C ASN A 105 33.54 6.12 -17.44
N LYS A 106 33.54 7.40 -17.05
CA LYS A 106 34.78 8.20 -16.85
C LYS A 106 35.17 8.49 -15.40
N ASN A 107 34.68 7.71 -14.45
CA ASN A 107 35.05 7.88 -13.03
C ASN A 107 36.43 7.26 -12.77
N GLU A 108 37.49 8.04 -13.00
CA GLU A 108 38.90 7.63 -12.81
C GLU A 108 39.26 7.33 -11.33
N ASN A 109 38.49 7.86 -10.35
CA ASN A 109 38.79 7.69 -8.92
C ASN A 109 38.30 6.34 -8.32
N ASN A 110 37.61 5.53 -9.08
CA ASN A 110 37.16 4.20 -8.65
C ASN A 110 38.01 3.08 -9.28
N ASN A 111 39.29 3.32 -9.51
CA ASN A 111 40.20 2.28 -9.98
C ASN A 111 40.42 1.23 -8.87
N PRO A 112 40.06 -0.05 -9.10
CA PRO A 112 40.28 -1.13 -8.15
C PRO A 112 41.70 -1.22 -7.62
N GLU A 113 42.70 -1.02 -8.52
CA GLU A 113 44.10 -1.09 -8.16
C GLU A 113 44.50 0.01 -7.17
N PHE A 114 43.91 1.21 -7.29
CA PHE A 114 44.15 2.30 -6.36
C PHE A 114 43.61 1.99 -4.96
N LEU A 115 42.42 1.40 -4.88
CA LEU A 115 41.83 1.00 -3.61
C LEU A 115 42.60 -0.17 -2.96
N GLU A 116 43.07 -1.14 -3.76
CA GLU A 116 43.95 -2.23 -3.27
C GLU A 116 45.26 -1.68 -2.70
N LYS A 117 45.85 -0.68 -3.33
CA LYS A 117 47.08 -0.02 -2.85
C LYS A 117 46.84 0.69 -1.51
N ILE A 118 45.74 1.44 -1.37
CA ILE A 118 45.40 2.09 -0.11
C ILE A 118 45.26 1.05 0.99
N LEU A 119 44.53 -0.04 0.76
CA LEU A 119 44.35 -1.11 1.75
C LEU A 119 45.70 -1.75 2.12
N LEU A 120 46.61 -1.94 1.15
CA LEU A 120 47.94 -2.48 1.39
C LEU A 120 48.77 -1.53 2.26
N ASP A 121 48.72 -0.22 2.04
CA ASP A 121 49.39 0.78 2.85
C ASP A 121 48.97 0.75 4.32
N PHE A 122 47.69 0.37 4.61
CA PHE A 122 47.18 0.12 5.95
C PHE A 122 47.41 -1.32 6.46
N GLY A 123 48.24 -2.09 5.75
CA GLY A 123 48.57 -3.47 6.13
C GLY A 123 47.39 -4.45 6.00
N VAL A 124 46.53 -4.22 5.02
CA VAL A 124 45.42 -5.12 4.65
C VAL A 124 45.70 -5.68 3.25
N ASN A 125 46.18 -6.91 3.20
CA ASN A 125 46.39 -7.64 1.93
C ASN A 125 45.10 -8.26 1.44
N GLY A 126 44.84 -8.22 0.14
CA GLY A 126 43.69 -8.81 -0.52
C GLY A 126 43.55 -8.35 -1.96
N LYS A 127 42.48 -8.74 -2.60
CA LYS A 127 42.16 -8.37 -3.99
C LYS A 127 40.70 -7.99 -4.16
N ILE A 128 40.40 -7.05 -5.06
CA ILE A 128 39.06 -6.73 -5.48
C ILE A 128 38.62 -7.77 -6.52
N LYS A 129 37.60 -8.53 -6.19
CA LYS A 129 37.05 -9.57 -7.07
C LYS A 129 36.06 -9.03 -8.08
N LYS A 130 35.30 -8.01 -7.67
CA LYS A 130 34.21 -7.46 -8.48
C LYS A 130 33.98 -5.99 -8.14
N VAL A 131 33.72 -5.21 -9.17
CA VAL A 131 33.28 -3.83 -9.05
C VAL A 131 31.87 -3.71 -9.64
N SER A 132 30.95 -3.15 -8.87
CA SER A 132 29.58 -2.92 -9.31
C SER A 132 29.28 -1.43 -9.23
N HIS A 133 29.03 -0.81 -10.38
CA HIS A 133 28.71 0.60 -10.47
C HIS A 133 27.21 0.82 -10.31
N GLY A 134 26.81 1.47 -9.23
CA GLY A 134 25.45 1.92 -8.98
C GLY A 134 25.24 3.39 -9.30
N PRO A 135 24.01 3.90 -9.21
CA PRO A 135 23.72 5.28 -9.57
C PRO A 135 24.29 6.32 -8.59
N VAL A 136 24.51 5.93 -7.35
CA VAL A 136 24.98 6.84 -6.28
C VAL A 136 26.33 6.41 -5.72
N VAL A 137 26.55 5.10 -5.62
CA VAL A 137 27.76 4.52 -5.04
C VAL A 137 28.34 3.44 -5.96
N THR A 138 29.65 3.25 -5.89
CA THR A 138 30.33 2.09 -6.47
C THR A 138 30.66 1.11 -5.36
N LEU A 139 30.23 -0.14 -5.51
CA LEU A 139 30.52 -1.24 -4.61
C LEU A 139 31.74 -2.02 -5.11
N ASN A 140 32.80 -2.05 -4.30
CA ASN A 140 34.01 -2.85 -4.53
C ASN A 140 33.94 -4.08 -3.61
N GLU A 141 33.88 -5.28 -4.17
CA GLU A 141 33.88 -6.55 -3.42
C GLU A 141 35.33 -6.99 -3.19
N PHE A 142 35.84 -6.70 -2.00
CA PHE A 142 37.22 -6.99 -1.61
C PHE A 142 37.30 -8.34 -0.89
N GLU A 143 38.20 -9.21 -1.33
CA GLU A 143 38.55 -10.47 -0.68
C GLU A 143 39.84 -10.31 0.11
N PRO A 144 39.79 -10.24 1.46
CA PRO A 144 41.00 -10.13 2.27
C PRO A 144 41.78 -11.43 2.26
N ALA A 145 43.10 -11.31 2.41
CA ALA A 145 43.98 -12.46 2.59
C ALA A 145 43.67 -13.21 3.90
N ALA A 146 43.96 -14.48 3.93
CA ALA A 146 43.74 -15.34 5.12
C ALA A 146 44.40 -14.74 6.37
N GLY A 147 43.66 -14.75 7.47
CA GLY A 147 44.13 -14.26 8.78
C GLY A 147 43.85 -12.79 9.07
N ILE A 148 43.27 -12.03 8.12
CA ILE A 148 42.90 -10.62 8.34
C ILE A 148 41.52 -10.59 9.01
N LYS A 149 41.44 -9.88 10.15
CA LYS A 149 40.16 -9.68 10.85
C LYS A 149 39.30 -8.64 10.13
N VAL A 150 38.02 -8.95 9.92
CA VAL A 150 37.04 -8.07 9.27
C VAL A 150 36.93 -6.72 10.00
N SER A 151 36.98 -6.73 11.34
CA SER A 151 36.90 -5.52 12.15
C SER A 151 38.05 -4.53 11.85
N LYS A 152 39.26 -5.03 11.49
CA LYS A 152 40.36 -4.17 11.08
C LYS A 152 40.01 -3.37 9.84
N ILE A 153 39.34 -4.00 8.87
CA ILE A 153 38.95 -3.36 7.61
C ILE A 153 37.80 -2.36 7.83
N ILE A 154 36.80 -2.74 8.63
CA ILE A 154 35.67 -1.86 8.94
C ILE A 154 36.12 -0.56 9.61
N ASN A 155 37.10 -0.64 10.49
CA ASN A 155 37.63 0.53 11.21
C ASN A 155 38.44 1.48 10.31
N LEU A 156 38.79 1.06 9.10
CA LEU A 156 39.49 1.91 8.12
C LEU A 156 38.55 2.78 7.25
N SER A 157 37.24 2.79 7.55
CA SER A 157 36.27 3.54 6.74
C SER A 157 36.65 5.00 6.53
N ASP A 158 37.04 5.71 7.58
CA ASP A 158 37.38 7.13 7.53
C ASP A 158 38.71 7.36 6.83
N ASP A 159 39.69 6.46 7.01
CA ASP A 159 41.00 6.52 6.36
C ASP A 159 40.85 6.26 4.84
N ILE A 160 40.01 5.32 4.45
CA ILE A 160 39.71 5.05 3.05
C ILE A 160 38.98 6.24 2.43
N ALA A 161 37.96 6.80 3.11
CA ALA A 161 37.26 7.99 2.63
C ALA A 161 38.23 9.16 2.36
N ARG A 162 39.13 9.42 3.32
CA ARG A 162 40.14 10.46 3.18
C ARG A 162 41.08 10.21 2.00
N ASN A 163 41.63 9.00 1.86
CA ASN A 163 42.57 8.67 0.81
C ASN A 163 41.98 8.60 -0.60
N THR A 164 40.66 8.27 -0.69
CA THR A 164 39.92 8.31 -1.95
C THR A 164 39.30 9.68 -2.27
N SER A 165 39.49 10.68 -1.40
CA SER A 165 38.86 11.99 -1.47
C SER A 165 37.34 11.90 -1.59
N SER A 166 36.72 10.90 -0.92
CA SER A 166 35.29 10.66 -0.88
C SER A 166 34.68 11.28 0.38
N GLU A 167 33.40 11.69 0.32
CA GLU A 167 32.67 12.23 1.48
C GLU A 167 32.57 11.22 2.63
N SER A 168 32.48 9.94 2.30
CA SER A 168 32.39 8.83 3.26
C SER A 168 32.76 7.51 2.56
N ALA A 169 33.13 6.50 3.33
CA ALA A 169 33.22 5.12 2.86
C ALA A 169 32.40 4.23 3.77
N ARG A 170 31.61 3.32 3.20
CA ARG A 170 30.86 2.34 3.97
C ARG A 170 31.44 0.96 3.73
N ILE A 171 31.77 0.27 4.82
CA ILE A 171 32.34 -1.07 4.76
C ILE A 171 31.43 -2.04 5.49
N ALA A 172 30.99 -3.09 4.78
CA ALA A 172 30.10 -4.11 5.32
C ALA A 172 30.44 -5.50 4.77
N THR A 173 30.18 -6.52 5.55
CA THR A 173 30.27 -7.92 5.08
C THR A 173 29.14 -8.24 4.11
N ILE A 174 29.45 -8.99 3.05
CA ILE A 174 28.45 -9.47 2.10
C ILE A 174 27.95 -10.83 2.55
N PRO A 175 26.65 -10.98 2.91
CA PRO A 175 26.09 -12.26 3.34
C PRO A 175 26.28 -13.35 2.28
N GLY A 176 26.77 -14.53 2.71
CA GLY A 176 26.99 -15.67 1.80
C GLY A 176 28.24 -15.59 0.95
N SER A 177 29.13 -14.62 1.20
CA SER A 177 30.42 -14.46 0.52
C SER A 177 31.55 -14.29 1.55
N ASN A 178 32.78 -14.64 1.16
CA ASN A 178 34.00 -14.34 1.90
C ASN A 178 34.55 -12.93 1.58
N THR A 179 33.81 -12.14 0.82
CA THR A 179 34.17 -10.78 0.43
C THR A 179 33.57 -9.73 1.36
N ILE A 180 34.21 -8.58 1.42
CA ILE A 180 33.77 -7.39 2.13
C ILE A 180 33.40 -6.34 1.09
N GLY A 181 32.21 -5.77 1.21
CA GLY A 181 31.77 -4.67 0.36
C GLY A 181 32.34 -3.33 0.85
N ILE A 182 33.06 -2.64 -0.01
CA ILE A 182 33.53 -1.28 0.20
C ILE A 182 32.75 -0.38 -0.77
N GLU A 183 31.83 0.40 -0.22
CA GLU A 183 31.00 1.33 -0.97
C GLU A 183 31.62 2.72 -0.93
N LEU A 184 31.87 3.28 -2.11
CA LEU A 184 32.37 4.64 -2.27
C LEU A 184 31.37 5.47 -3.06
N PRO A 185 31.02 6.70 -2.62
CA PRO A 185 30.10 7.55 -3.33
C PRO A 185 30.70 7.97 -4.68
N ASN A 186 29.86 7.97 -5.71
CA ASN A 186 30.27 8.44 -7.03
C ASN A 186 30.41 9.96 -7.02
N LEU A 187 31.45 10.50 -7.68
CA LEU A 187 31.63 11.94 -7.86
C LEU A 187 30.44 12.56 -8.62
N ASN A 188 29.98 11.87 -9.65
CA ASN A 188 28.80 12.26 -10.41
C ASN A 188 27.67 11.25 -10.12
N ARG A 189 26.61 11.71 -9.46
CA ARG A 189 25.43 10.88 -9.19
C ARG A 189 24.61 10.74 -10.47
N GLU A 190 24.20 9.51 -10.77
CA GLU A 190 23.34 9.21 -11.91
C GLU A 190 21.87 9.48 -11.57
N ASN A 191 21.15 10.11 -12.51
CA ASN A 191 19.69 10.20 -12.39
C ASN A 191 19.05 8.85 -12.74
N VAL A 192 18.22 8.34 -11.85
CA VAL A 192 17.44 7.12 -12.09
C VAL A 192 16.11 7.49 -12.71
N TYR A 193 15.89 7.12 -13.96
CA TYR A 193 14.68 7.42 -14.71
C TYR A 193 13.61 6.34 -14.49
N LEU A 194 12.38 6.77 -14.23
CA LEU A 194 11.23 5.87 -14.08
C LEU A 194 11.02 4.99 -15.30
N SER A 195 11.25 5.54 -16.52
CA SER A 195 11.15 4.82 -17.78
C SER A 195 12.03 3.57 -17.86
N GLU A 196 13.21 3.60 -17.26
CA GLU A 196 14.13 2.45 -17.25
C GLU A 196 13.57 1.29 -16.39
N ILE A 197 12.93 1.64 -15.27
CA ILE A 197 12.38 0.66 -14.34
C ILE A 197 11.09 0.05 -14.91
N LEU A 198 10.19 0.88 -15.46
CA LEU A 198 8.95 0.40 -16.08
C LEU A 198 9.20 -0.45 -17.33
N ASN A 199 10.30 -0.21 -18.04
CA ASN A 199 10.70 -1.00 -19.22
C ASN A 199 11.31 -2.37 -18.87
N ASN A 200 11.69 -2.58 -17.60
CA ASN A 200 12.29 -3.81 -17.16
C ASN A 200 11.31 -4.99 -17.29
N SER A 201 11.84 -6.17 -17.69
CA SER A 201 11.05 -7.40 -17.86
C SER A 201 10.33 -7.80 -16.56
N ASN A 202 10.93 -7.56 -15.39
CA ASN A 202 10.33 -7.89 -14.11
C ASN A 202 9.06 -7.05 -13.83
N PHE A 203 9.01 -5.79 -14.26
CA PHE A 203 7.81 -4.96 -14.14
C PHE A 203 6.64 -5.50 -14.97
N LYS A 204 6.94 -6.10 -16.12
CA LYS A 204 5.95 -6.65 -17.06
C LYS A 204 5.42 -8.02 -16.65
N LYS A 205 6.05 -8.70 -15.69
CA LYS A 205 5.61 -10.04 -15.23
C LYS A 205 4.17 -10.02 -14.75
N LYS A 206 3.42 -11.07 -15.08
CA LYS A 206 2.02 -11.26 -14.65
C LYS A 206 1.89 -11.67 -13.19
N GLU A 207 2.93 -12.26 -12.64
CA GLU A 207 2.99 -12.75 -11.26
C GLU A 207 2.95 -11.62 -10.23
N ILE A 208 3.53 -10.45 -10.58
CA ILE A 208 3.49 -9.24 -9.76
C ILE A 208 2.18 -8.52 -10.03
N LYS A 209 1.31 -8.50 -9.02
CA LYS A 209 -0.06 -8.01 -9.17
C LYS A 209 -0.15 -6.50 -9.17
N LEU A 210 0.52 -5.86 -8.22
CA LEU A 210 0.58 -4.40 -8.07
C LEU A 210 2.03 -3.94 -8.08
N PRO A 211 2.73 -3.98 -9.26
CA PRO A 211 4.13 -3.61 -9.34
C PRO A 211 4.35 -2.14 -9.05
N ILE A 212 5.29 -1.86 -8.18
CA ILE A 212 5.75 -0.51 -7.86
C ILE A 212 7.25 -0.38 -8.16
N ALA A 213 7.63 0.66 -8.86
CA ALA A 213 9.02 0.99 -9.15
C ALA A 213 9.65 1.61 -7.89
N LEU A 214 10.67 0.98 -7.34
CA LEU A 214 11.37 1.46 -6.14
C LEU A 214 12.68 2.19 -6.46
N GLY A 215 13.28 1.90 -7.61
CA GLY A 215 14.55 2.50 -8.02
C GLY A 215 15.55 1.48 -8.53
N LYS A 216 16.83 1.77 -8.35
CA LYS A 216 17.95 0.85 -8.61
C LYS A 216 18.66 0.53 -7.29
N ASN A 217 19.18 -0.68 -7.16
CA ASN A 217 20.04 -1.05 -6.04
C ASN A 217 21.45 -0.48 -6.22
N ILE A 218 22.32 -0.74 -5.23
CA ILE A 218 23.72 -0.32 -5.26
C ILE A 218 24.53 -0.91 -6.42
N SER A 219 24.04 -1.95 -7.07
CA SER A 219 24.64 -2.57 -8.27
C SER A 219 24.03 -2.05 -9.58
N GLY A 220 23.15 -1.03 -9.53
CA GLY A 220 22.49 -0.47 -10.71
C GLY A 220 21.31 -1.31 -11.24
N THR A 221 20.94 -2.41 -10.60
CA THR A 221 19.83 -3.27 -11.03
C THR A 221 18.50 -2.68 -10.61
N PRO A 222 17.49 -2.57 -11.52
CA PRO A 222 16.16 -2.10 -11.17
C PRO A 222 15.46 -2.97 -10.11
N ILE A 223 14.91 -2.34 -9.09
CA ILE A 223 14.15 -2.96 -8.01
C ILE A 223 12.67 -2.62 -8.16
N ILE A 224 11.86 -3.66 -8.23
CA ILE A 224 10.41 -3.59 -8.37
C ILE A 224 9.82 -4.33 -7.18
N GLY A 225 8.96 -3.64 -6.45
CA GLY A 225 8.18 -4.23 -5.38
C GLY A 225 6.79 -4.67 -5.87
N ASP A 226 6.11 -5.48 -5.07
CA ASP A 226 4.70 -5.79 -5.24
C ASP A 226 3.90 -5.28 -4.04
N LEU A 227 3.07 -4.26 -4.26
CA LEU A 227 2.23 -3.71 -3.20
C LEU A 227 1.24 -4.76 -2.64
N SER A 228 0.85 -5.75 -3.43
CA SER A 228 -0.01 -6.84 -2.94
C SER A 228 0.70 -7.75 -1.93
N ALA A 229 2.03 -7.87 -2.04
CA ALA A 229 2.87 -8.60 -1.10
C ALA A 229 3.24 -7.76 0.14
N MET A 230 3.33 -6.44 -0.02
CA MET A 230 3.54 -5.44 1.02
C MET A 230 2.26 -4.62 1.19
N PRO A 231 1.21 -5.17 1.81
CA PRO A 231 -0.16 -4.67 1.65
C PRO A 231 -0.37 -3.24 2.15
N HIS A 232 0.46 -2.81 3.09
CA HIS A 232 0.40 -1.46 3.66
C HIS A 232 1.81 -0.91 3.77
N LEU A 233 2.02 0.30 3.27
CA LEU A 233 3.30 1.00 3.29
C LEU A 233 3.21 2.23 4.19
N LEU A 234 4.24 2.41 5.03
CA LEU A 234 4.49 3.66 5.72
C LEU A 234 5.76 4.29 5.13
N ILE A 235 5.61 5.51 4.61
CA ILE A 235 6.69 6.27 4.00
C ILE A 235 6.96 7.50 4.88
N ALA A 236 8.08 7.51 5.58
CA ALA A 236 8.48 8.63 6.41
C ALA A 236 9.68 9.36 5.81
N GLY A 237 9.65 10.70 5.87
CA GLY A 237 10.77 11.49 5.38
C GLY A 237 10.52 12.99 5.51
N THR A 238 11.57 13.74 5.84
CA THR A 238 11.54 15.19 5.93
C THR A 238 11.43 15.85 4.55
N THR A 239 11.19 17.15 4.51
CA THR A 239 11.21 17.92 3.27
C THR A 239 12.53 17.72 2.54
N GLY A 240 12.48 17.44 1.24
CA GLY A 240 13.66 17.18 0.41
C GLY A 240 14.21 15.74 0.47
N SER A 241 13.66 14.85 1.31
CA SER A 241 14.09 13.44 1.39
C SER A 241 13.66 12.57 0.20
N GLY A 242 12.78 13.08 -0.67
CA GLY A 242 12.23 12.35 -1.80
C GLY A 242 10.89 11.64 -1.52
N LYS A 243 10.24 11.91 -0.38
CA LYS A 243 8.92 11.33 -0.02
C LYS A 243 7.88 11.49 -1.14
N SER A 244 7.68 12.71 -1.62
CA SER A 244 6.72 13.03 -2.69
C SER A 244 7.07 12.35 -4.01
N VAL A 245 8.37 12.29 -4.35
CA VAL A 245 8.84 11.57 -5.54
C VAL A 245 8.52 10.09 -5.43
N CYS A 246 8.74 9.48 -4.26
CA CYS A 246 8.42 8.07 -4.02
C CYS A 246 6.92 7.79 -4.18
N ILE A 247 6.05 8.62 -3.58
CA ILE A 247 4.59 8.48 -3.70
C ILE A 247 4.15 8.59 -5.15
N ASN A 248 4.61 9.62 -5.86
CA ASN A 248 4.31 9.83 -7.28
C ASN A 248 4.80 8.65 -8.14
N THR A 249 6.00 8.13 -7.86
CA THR A 249 6.54 6.97 -8.55
C THR A 249 5.67 5.73 -8.36
N ILE A 250 5.14 5.50 -7.15
CA ILE A 250 4.24 4.38 -6.86
C ILE A 250 2.92 4.54 -7.61
N ILE A 251 2.29 5.73 -7.54
CA ILE A 251 1.03 6.01 -8.24
C ILE A 251 1.21 5.82 -9.75
N LEU A 252 2.24 6.43 -10.34
CA LEU A 252 2.53 6.29 -11.76
C LEU A 252 2.80 4.83 -12.16
N SER A 253 3.53 4.07 -11.34
CA SER A 253 3.76 2.65 -11.62
C SER A 253 2.45 1.89 -11.78
N LEU A 254 1.48 2.14 -10.91
CA LEU A 254 0.18 1.48 -10.96
C LEU A 254 -0.67 1.98 -12.14
N LEU A 255 -0.62 3.27 -12.48
CA LEU A 255 -1.30 3.85 -13.64
C LEU A 255 -0.77 3.32 -14.98
N TYR A 256 0.55 3.05 -15.06
CA TYR A 256 1.16 2.45 -16.25
C TYR A 256 0.91 0.95 -16.37
N LYS A 257 0.47 0.29 -15.31
CA LYS A 257 0.20 -1.17 -15.29
C LYS A 257 -1.27 -1.51 -15.42
N HIS A 258 -2.16 -0.74 -14.82
CA HIS A 258 -3.56 -1.11 -14.63
C HIS A 258 -4.53 -0.11 -15.26
N THR A 259 -5.60 -0.65 -15.84
CA THR A 259 -6.76 0.12 -16.28
C THR A 259 -7.65 0.49 -15.08
N PRO A 260 -8.53 1.50 -15.23
CA PRO A 260 -9.47 1.90 -14.17
C PRO A 260 -10.40 0.79 -13.68
N GLU A 261 -10.66 -0.24 -14.50
CA GLU A 261 -11.48 -1.38 -14.10
C GLU A 261 -10.72 -2.36 -13.18
N ARG A 262 -9.37 -2.28 -13.15
CA ARG A 262 -8.54 -3.19 -12.37
C ARG A 262 -7.94 -2.57 -11.12
N CYS A 263 -7.70 -1.25 -11.14
CA CYS A 263 -7.14 -0.53 -10.00
C CYS A 263 -7.83 0.82 -9.84
N LYS A 264 -8.23 1.13 -8.63
CA LYS A 264 -8.85 2.38 -8.23
C LYS A 264 -8.07 3.03 -7.12
N PHE A 265 -8.11 4.38 -7.09
CA PHE A 265 -7.44 5.19 -6.09
C PHE A 265 -8.41 5.99 -5.24
N ILE A 266 -8.03 6.18 -3.99
CA ILE A 266 -8.51 7.20 -3.08
C ILE A 266 -7.29 7.99 -2.65
N LEU A 267 -7.26 9.27 -2.98
CA LEU A 267 -6.14 10.16 -2.69
C LEU A 267 -6.54 11.18 -1.62
N ILE A 268 -5.73 11.27 -0.55
CA ILE A 268 -5.96 12.16 0.58
C ILE A 268 -4.74 13.06 0.72
N ASP A 269 -4.92 14.35 0.47
CA ASP A 269 -3.89 15.37 0.51
C ASP A 269 -4.35 16.60 1.31
N PRO A 270 -4.16 16.62 2.63
CA PRO A 270 -4.58 17.73 3.48
C PRO A 270 -3.91 19.06 3.12
N LYS A 271 -2.74 19.01 2.49
CA LYS A 271 -1.95 20.19 2.11
C LYS A 271 -2.23 20.72 0.72
N MET A 272 -2.95 19.98 -0.12
CA MET A 272 -3.27 20.33 -1.52
C MET A 272 -2.05 20.57 -2.41
N LEU A 273 -0.91 19.97 -2.14
CA LEU A 273 0.34 20.26 -2.81
C LEU A 273 0.84 19.15 -3.74
N GLU A 274 0.60 17.90 -3.38
CA GLU A 274 1.28 16.77 -3.99
C GLU A 274 0.36 15.93 -4.90
N LEU A 275 -0.88 15.65 -4.44
CA LEU A 275 -1.78 14.72 -5.11
C LEU A 275 -2.86 15.40 -5.96
N SER A 276 -3.03 16.70 -5.87
CA SER A 276 -4.00 17.48 -6.64
C SER A 276 -3.79 17.38 -8.16
N THR A 277 -2.58 17.07 -8.62
CA THR A 277 -2.25 16.83 -10.04
C THR A 277 -2.96 15.62 -10.63
N TYR A 278 -3.45 14.70 -9.80
CA TYR A 278 -4.21 13.53 -10.23
C TYR A 278 -5.72 13.75 -10.27
N GLU A 279 -6.19 14.98 -10.01
CA GLU A 279 -7.63 15.27 -10.07
C GLU A 279 -8.21 14.94 -11.44
N GLY A 280 -9.38 14.28 -11.46
CA GLY A 280 -10.10 13.94 -12.69
C GLY A 280 -9.60 12.70 -13.44
N ILE A 281 -8.55 11.99 -12.98
CA ILE A 281 -8.17 10.74 -13.65
C ILE A 281 -9.24 9.65 -13.45
N PRO A 282 -9.49 8.79 -14.45
CA PRO A 282 -10.57 7.78 -14.41
C PRO A 282 -10.36 6.68 -13.35
N HIS A 283 -9.18 6.61 -12.76
CA HIS A 283 -8.87 5.67 -11.67
C HIS A 283 -9.37 6.14 -10.30
N LEU A 284 -9.70 7.43 -10.12
CA LEU A 284 -10.20 7.94 -8.85
C LEU A 284 -11.60 7.40 -8.55
N LEU A 285 -11.85 7.05 -7.27
CA LEU A 285 -13.18 6.71 -6.75
C LEU A 285 -13.96 7.96 -6.33
N CYS A 286 -13.25 8.98 -5.88
CA CYS A 286 -13.78 10.28 -5.48
C CYS A 286 -12.74 11.37 -5.80
N PRO A 287 -13.11 12.66 -5.81
CA PRO A 287 -12.17 13.75 -5.90
C PRO A 287 -11.07 13.65 -4.83
N VAL A 288 -9.92 14.28 -5.06
CA VAL A 288 -8.83 14.32 -4.07
C VAL A 288 -9.33 14.98 -2.79
N ILE A 289 -9.15 14.27 -1.68
CA ILE A 289 -9.71 14.66 -0.38
C ILE A 289 -8.71 15.54 0.36
N THR A 290 -9.15 16.75 0.70
CA THR A 290 -8.30 17.75 1.37
C THR A 290 -8.70 17.99 2.81
N GLU A 291 -9.93 17.65 3.19
CA GLU A 291 -10.46 17.87 4.53
C GLU A 291 -10.33 16.61 5.41
N ALA A 292 -9.79 16.75 6.61
CA ALA A 292 -9.59 15.61 7.51
C ALA A 292 -10.88 14.90 7.93
N LYS A 293 -11.99 15.64 8.11
CA LYS A 293 -13.30 15.04 8.43
C LYS A 293 -13.83 14.19 7.27
N LYS A 294 -13.66 14.66 6.04
CA LYS A 294 -14.02 13.90 4.84
C LYS A 294 -13.11 12.68 4.68
N ALA A 295 -11.82 12.81 5.00
CA ALA A 295 -10.89 11.70 5.00
C ALA A 295 -11.32 10.59 5.98
N ALA A 296 -11.74 10.94 7.20
CA ALA A 296 -12.26 9.97 8.17
C ALA A 296 -13.51 9.25 7.63
N SER A 297 -14.48 10.00 7.06
CA SER A 297 -15.69 9.42 6.47
C SER A 297 -15.38 8.45 5.32
N VAL A 298 -14.42 8.79 4.46
CA VAL A 298 -14.00 7.93 3.34
C VAL A 298 -13.25 6.70 3.83
N LEU A 299 -12.38 6.81 4.84
CA LEU A 299 -11.75 5.64 5.45
C LEU A 299 -12.79 4.71 6.09
N GLY A 300 -13.83 5.27 6.72
CA GLY A 300 -14.97 4.50 7.19
C GLY A 300 -15.72 3.77 6.06
N TRP A 301 -15.89 4.42 4.91
CA TRP A 301 -16.43 3.77 3.72
C TRP A 301 -15.53 2.63 3.21
N VAL A 302 -14.21 2.82 3.18
CA VAL A 302 -13.26 1.77 2.78
C VAL A 302 -13.37 0.53 3.68
N VAL A 303 -13.59 0.73 4.99
CA VAL A 303 -13.85 -0.38 5.94
C VAL A 303 -15.14 -1.12 5.56
N LYS A 304 -16.22 -0.40 5.29
CA LYS A 304 -17.51 -1.00 4.87
C LYS A 304 -17.37 -1.76 3.54
N GLU A 305 -16.65 -1.20 2.58
CA GLU A 305 -16.35 -1.86 1.29
C GLU A 305 -15.55 -3.15 1.50
N MET A 306 -14.54 -3.12 2.37
CA MET A 306 -13.78 -4.30 2.75
C MET A 306 -14.70 -5.40 3.32
N GLU A 307 -15.57 -5.06 4.25
CA GLU A 307 -16.53 -6.00 4.85
C GLU A 307 -17.52 -6.56 3.80
N SER A 308 -17.97 -5.71 2.88
CA SER A 308 -18.83 -6.12 1.76
C SER A 308 -18.13 -7.13 0.86
N ARG A 309 -16.88 -6.87 0.50
CA ARG A 309 -16.06 -7.80 -0.29
C ARG A 309 -15.87 -9.15 0.41
N TYR A 310 -15.63 -9.14 1.72
CA TYR A 310 -15.54 -10.38 2.49
C TYR A 310 -16.84 -11.19 2.44
N ARG A 311 -18.01 -10.54 2.55
CA ARG A 311 -19.29 -11.22 2.42
C ARG A 311 -19.49 -11.88 1.05
N LEU A 312 -19.09 -11.17 -0.03
CA LEU A 312 -19.16 -11.70 -1.39
C LEU A 312 -18.21 -12.88 -1.57
N MET A 313 -16.96 -12.76 -1.11
CA MET A 313 -15.98 -13.84 -1.15
C MET A 313 -16.43 -15.08 -0.35
N THR A 314 -17.03 -14.87 0.82
CA THR A 314 -17.56 -15.96 1.64
C THR A 314 -18.71 -16.69 0.94
N LYS A 315 -19.62 -15.97 0.27
CA LYS A 315 -20.70 -16.59 -0.52
C LYS A 315 -20.16 -17.49 -1.65
N GLU A 316 -19.05 -17.08 -2.27
CA GLU A 316 -18.39 -17.82 -3.34
C GLU A 316 -17.41 -18.91 -2.85
N GLY A 317 -17.22 -19.02 -1.53
CA GLY A 317 -16.30 -19.98 -0.93
C GLY A 317 -14.83 -19.69 -1.27
N VAL A 318 -14.46 -18.43 -1.49
CA VAL A 318 -13.09 -18.02 -1.82
C VAL A 318 -12.48 -17.18 -0.70
N ARG A 319 -11.14 -17.19 -0.59
CA ARG A 319 -10.42 -16.57 0.54
C ARG A 319 -9.79 -15.22 0.20
N ASN A 320 -9.68 -14.86 -1.07
CA ASN A 320 -9.06 -13.61 -1.52
C ASN A 320 -9.68 -13.11 -2.82
N ILE A 321 -9.41 -11.84 -3.12
CA ILE A 321 -9.93 -11.15 -4.31
C ILE A 321 -9.48 -11.81 -5.62
N ASP A 322 -8.29 -12.40 -5.68
CA ASP A 322 -7.78 -13.02 -6.90
C ASP A 322 -8.57 -14.28 -7.26
N SER A 323 -8.82 -15.10 -6.23
CA SER A 323 -9.66 -16.30 -6.40
C SER A 323 -11.10 -15.92 -6.76
N TYR A 324 -11.61 -14.81 -6.24
CA TYR A 324 -12.91 -14.27 -6.64
C TYR A 324 -12.88 -13.83 -8.10
N ASN A 325 -11.90 -13.00 -8.48
CA ASN A 325 -11.77 -12.44 -9.82
C ASN A 325 -11.52 -13.50 -10.89
N SER A 326 -10.90 -14.64 -10.53
CA SER A 326 -10.70 -15.76 -11.46
C SER A 326 -12.01 -16.46 -11.85
N LYS A 327 -13.04 -16.38 -10.99
CA LYS A 327 -14.36 -16.99 -11.22
C LYS A 327 -15.33 -16.06 -11.96
N HIS A 328 -15.07 -14.75 -11.96
CA HIS A 328 -16.01 -13.74 -12.45
C HIS A 328 -15.49 -13.01 -13.70
N LYS A 329 -16.37 -12.74 -14.66
CA LYS A 329 -16.05 -11.96 -15.87
C LYS A 329 -15.77 -10.50 -15.58
N LEU A 330 -16.47 -9.95 -14.57
CA LEU A 330 -16.24 -8.59 -14.07
C LEU A 330 -15.42 -8.67 -12.78
N PRO A 331 -14.14 -8.34 -12.82
CA PRO A 331 -13.29 -8.42 -11.63
C PRO A 331 -13.59 -7.27 -10.67
N MET A 332 -13.50 -7.52 -9.38
CA MET A 332 -13.41 -6.45 -8.38
C MET A 332 -12.06 -5.74 -8.55
N PRO A 333 -12.03 -4.39 -8.64
CA PRO A 333 -10.77 -3.66 -8.71
C PRO A 333 -10.00 -3.72 -7.39
N TYR A 334 -8.68 -3.68 -7.46
CA TYR A 334 -7.87 -3.29 -6.32
C TYR A 334 -8.18 -1.84 -5.93
N ILE A 335 -8.14 -1.52 -4.66
CA ILE A 335 -8.30 -0.15 -4.15
C ILE A 335 -7.00 0.22 -3.44
N VAL A 336 -6.38 1.32 -3.88
CA VAL A 336 -5.18 1.86 -3.26
C VAL A 336 -5.53 3.21 -2.64
N VAL A 337 -5.43 3.28 -1.32
CA VAL A 337 -5.64 4.51 -0.55
C VAL A 337 -4.28 5.13 -0.30
N VAL A 338 -4.08 6.36 -0.73
CA VAL A 338 -2.82 7.11 -0.53
C VAL A 338 -3.09 8.31 0.34
N VAL A 339 -2.32 8.44 1.43
CA VAL A 339 -2.36 9.57 2.35
C VAL A 339 -1.00 10.26 2.34
N ASP A 340 -0.94 11.51 1.91
CA ASP A 340 0.33 12.26 1.81
C ASP A 340 0.89 12.70 3.16
N GLU A 341 0.02 13.15 4.09
CA GLU A 341 0.46 13.57 5.42
C GLU A 341 -0.49 13.05 6.51
N MET A 342 -0.08 11.95 7.12
CA MET A 342 -0.89 11.29 8.14
C MET A 342 -1.02 12.10 9.43
N SER A 343 0.04 12.84 9.81
CA SER A 343 0.05 13.62 11.04
C SER A 343 -1.04 14.69 11.06
N ASP A 344 -1.32 15.33 9.92
CA ASP A 344 -2.34 16.38 9.83
C ASP A 344 -3.76 15.80 10.01
N LEU A 345 -4.00 14.60 9.55
CA LEU A 345 -5.27 13.89 9.75
C LEU A 345 -5.45 13.47 11.21
N MET A 346 -4.39 13.00 11.86
CA MET A 346 -4.41 12.53 13.25
C MET A 346 -4.69 13.66 14.23
N LEU A 347 -4.29 14.89 13.92
CA LEU A 347 -4.57 16.06 14.77
C LEU A 347 -6.06 16.40 14.84
N VAL A 348 -6.83 16.14 13.78
CA VAL A 348 -8.24 16.57 13.68
C VAL A 348 -9.21 15.45 14.05
N ALA A 349 -8.95 14.21 13.62
CA ALA A 349 -9.85 13.07 13.77
C ALA A 349 -9.10 11.79 14.20
N GLY A 350 -8.04 11.94 15.01
CA GLY A 350 -7.05 10.90 15.27
C GLY A 350 -7.63 9.57 15.73
N LYS A 351 -8.50 9.56 16.75
CA LYS A 351 -9.06 8.32 17.32
C LYS A 351 -9.93 7.54 16.32
N GLU A 352 -10.68 8.23 15.49
CA GLU A 352 -11.55 7.62 14.49
C GLU A 352 -10.72 7.01 13.35
N ILE A 353 -9.76 7.80 12.84
CA ILE A 353 -8.84 7.38 11.78
C ILE A 353 -7.97 6.21 12.25
N GLU A 354 -7.46 6.24 13.49
CA GLU A 354 -6.69 5.15 14.08
C GLU A 354 -7.48 3.83 14.06
N ASN A 355 -8.75 3.86 14.49
CA ASN A 355 -9.62 2.69 14.47
C ASN A 355 -9.82 2.13 13.06
N TYR A 356 -10.01 2.99 12.06
CA TYR A 356 -10.18 2.54 10.67
C TYR A 356 -8.90 1.95 10.11
N ILE A 357 -7.75 2.60 10.34
CA ILE A 357 -6.45 2.11 9.89
C ILE A 357 -6.12 0.77 10.55
N GLN A 358 -6.38 0.62 11.85
CA GLN A 358 -6.17 -0.64 12.56
C GLN A 358 -6.98 -1.78 11.93
N LYS A 359 -8.25 -1.57 11.63
CA LYS A 359 -9.09 -2.58 10.97
C LYS A 359 -8.59 -2.91 9.56
N LEU A 360 -8.24 -1.89 8.78
CA LEU A 360 -7.77 -2.06 7.42
C LEU A 360 -6.42 -2.77 7.39
N SER A 361 -5.47 -2.40 8.25
CA SER A 361 -4.14 -3.02 8.29
C SER A 361 -4.20 -4.52 8.62
N GLN A 362 -5.18 -4.96 9.40
CA GLN A 362 -5.34 -6.36 9.76
C GLN A 362 -6.03 -7.20 8.68
N MET A 363 -6.96 -6.63 7.93
CA MET A 363 -7.88 -7.42 7.11
C MET A 363 -7.92 -7.03 5.62
N ALA A 364 -7.46 -5.85 5.23
CA ALA A 364 -7.72 -5.32 3.89
C ALA A 364 -7.00 -6.07 2.76
N ARG A 365 -5.86 -6.71 3.04
CA ARG A 365 -5.04 -7.42 2.04
C ARG A 365 -5.81 -8.43 1.20
N ALA A 366 -6.57 -9.32 1.85
CA ALA A 366 -7.32 -10.36 1.14
C ALA A 366 -8.48 -9.79 0.32
N ALA A 367 -9.03 -8.63 0.73
CA ALA A 367 -10.05 -7.90 -0.01
C ALA A 367 -9.50 -7.05 -1.17
N GLY A 368 -8.19 -7.05 -1.40
CA GLY A 368 -7.52 -6.26 -2.44
C GLY A 368 -7.53 -4.76 -2.18
N ILE A 369 -7.45 -4.37 -0.92
CA ILE A 369 -7.39 -2.97 -0.48
C ILE A 369 -6.03 -2.73 0.17
N HIS A 370 -5.33 -1.70 -0.28
CA HIS A 370 -3.96 -1.40 0.13
C HIS A 370 -3.86 0.06 0.55
N ILE A 371 -3.08 0.34 1.59
CA ILE A 371 -2.91 1.70 2.12
C ILE A 371 -1.44 2.09 2.02
N ILE A 372 -1.21 3.28 1.51
CA ILE A 372 0.08 3.96 1.51
C ILE A 372 -0.08 5.20 2.38
N MET A 373 0.58 5.20 3.52
CA MET A 373 0.58 6.33 4.44
C MET A 373 1.92 7.02 4.40
N ALA A 374 1.91 8.32 4.24
CA ALA A 374 3.12 9.09 4.31
C ALA A 374 3.07 10.11 5.45
N THR A 375 4.23 10.47 5.98
CA THR A 375 4.35 11.46 7.04
C THR A 375 5.73 12.11 7.03
N GLN A 376 5.79 13.34 7.49
CA GLN A 376 7.03 14.07 7.74
C GLN A 376 7.43 14.07 9.23
N ARG A 377 6.51 13.65 10.13
CA ARG A 377 6.67 13.66 11.60
C ARG A 377 6.33 12.32 12.21
#